data_f8f7b84f5b2adbd1bff4d0cbeac8a026
#
_entry.id   f8f7b84f5b2adbd1bff4d0cbeac8a026
#
_cell.length_a   1.000
_cell.length_b   1.000
_cell.length_c   1.000
_cell.angle_alpha   90.00
_cell.angle_beta   90.00
_cell.angle_gamma   90.00
#
_symmetry.space_group_name_H-M   'P 1'
#
loop_
_entity.id
_entity.type
_entity.pdbx_description
1 polymer ?
#
loop_
_entity_poly.entity_id
_entity_poly.type
_entity_poly.pdbx_seq_one_letter_code
_entity_poly.pdbx_strand_id
1 'polypeptide(L)'
;CKTNKVKSMTALLDLREHLPITNPTWIFFLVLCIILFAPVLLNKLKIPHLIGMILAGILIGEHGFDILARDSSFELFGQVGLYYIMFLAGLEMNMEDFPAIRGKAIVFGILAFIIPIVLGFFSNILILKYGIVSSILLASMYASHTLISYPIVTRYGVSRHRCVSIAVGATAITDSLTLLVLAIVGSMYRTDS
;
A
#
# COMPACT_ATOMS: atom_id res chain seq x y z
N CYS A 1 32.57 -11.81 33.68
CA CYS A 1 31.47 -10.90 33.17
C CYS A 1 31.86 -10.14 31.90
N LYS A 2 33.14 -9.81 31.68
CA LYS A 2 33.60 -9.09 30.46
C LYS A 2 33.60 -9.96 29.19
N THR A 3 33.86 -11.26 29.29
CA THR A 3 33.96 -12.19 28.14
C THR A 3 32.59 -12.46 27.47
N ASN A 4 31.50 -12.45 28.23
CA ASN A 4 30.16 -12.62 27.67
C ASN A 4 29.66 -11.37 26.88
N LYS A 5 30.11 -10.20 27.32
CA LYS A 5 29.74 -8.92 26.63
C LYS A 5 30.52 -8.76 25.31
N VAL A 6 31.73 -9.25 25.25
CA VAL A 6 32.55 -9.27 24.02
C VAL A 6 31.98 -10.29 23.02
N LYS A 7 31.60 -11.50 23.49
CA LYS A 7 30.98 -12.53 22.65
C LYS A 7 29.60 -12.09 22.09
N SER A 8 28.82 -11.37 22.88
CA SER A 8 27.54 -10.82 22.39
C SER A 8 27.75 -9.68 21.38
N MET A 9 28.83 -8.90 21.55
CA MET A 9 29.15 -7.80 20.65
C MET A 9 29.75 -8.29 19.33
N THR A 10 30.56 -9.34 19.33
CA THR A 10 31.04 -9.99 18.10
C THR A 10 29.92 -10.70 17.35
N ALA A 11 28.99 -11.36 18.05
CA ALA A 11 27.83 -11.98 17.44
C ALA A 11 26.88 -10.94 16.79
N LEU A 12 26.75 -9.75 17.38
CA LEU A 12 25.98 -8.64 16.81
C LEU A 12 26.69 -8.01 15.60
N LEU A 13 28.00 -7.96 15.58
CA LEU A 13 28.81 -7.51 14.45
C LEU A 13 28.76 -8.50 13.29
N ASP A 14 28.84 -9.80 13.56
CA ASP A 14 28.68 -10.88 12.57
C ASP A 14 27.28 -10.90 11.95
N LEU A 15 26.23 -10.65 12.75
CA LEU A 15 24.87 -10.49 12.25
C LEU A 15 24.71 -9.27 11.33
N ARG A 16 25.44 -8.19 11.58
CA ARG A 16 25.40 -6.97 10.80
C ARG A 16 26.12 -7.09 9.45
N GLU A 17 27.08 -8.00 9.35
CA GLU A 17 27.84 -8.27 8.11
C GLU A 17 27.02 -9.09 7.10
N HIS A 18 25.91 -9.73 7.55
CA HIS A 18 24.99 -10.50 6.72
C HIS A 18 23.66 -9.78 6.43
N LEU A 19 23.52 -8.53 6.85
CA LEU A 19 22.35 -7.66 6.58
C LEU A 19 22.73 -6.60 5.52
N PRO A 20 21.85 -6.26 4.58
CA PRO A 20 20.49 -6.76 4.38
C PRO A 20 20.42 -8.12 3.67
N ILE A 21 19.40 -8.91 4.00
CA ILE A 21 19.15 -10.21 3.37
C ILE A 21 18.74 -9.95 1.91
N THR A 22 19.61 -10.40 0.99
CA THR A 22 19.40 -10.23 -0.47
C THR A 22 18.90 -11.50 -1.15
N ASN A 23 18.94 -12.64 -0.47
CA ASN A 23 18.50 -13.91 -1.05
C ASN A 23 16.96 -13.98 -1.09
N PRO A 24 16.32 -14.12 -2.29
CA PRO A 24 14.87 -14.11 -2.45
C PRO A 24 14.14 -15.15 -1.61
N THR A 25 14.76 -16.32 -1.39
CA THR A 25 14.17 -17.41 -0.59
C THR A 25 14.04 -17.02 0.88
N TRP A 26 15.08 -16.39 1.46
CA TRP A 26 15.06 -15.91 2.83
C TRP A 26 14.11 -14.73 3.01
N ILE A 27 14.06 -13.83 2.03
CA ILE A 27 13.10 -12.70 2.01
C ILE A 27 11.67 -13.25 2.05
N PHE A 28 11.34 -14.21 1.18
CA PHE A 28 10.03 -14.84 1.15
C PHE A 28 9.66 -15.52 2.47
N PHE A 29 10.59 -16.31 3.04
CA PHE A 29 10.39 -16.98 4.32
C PHE A 29 10.13 -15.98 5.45
N LEU A 30 10.88 -14.89 5.50
CA LEU A 30 10.77 -13.85 6.53
C LEU A 30 9.44 -13.09 6.41
N VAL A 31 9.02 -12.77 5.17
CA VAL A 31 7.71 -12.17 4.90
C VAL A 31 6.58 -13.09 5.35
N LEU A 32 6.67 -14.39 5.05
CA LEU A 32 5.70 -15.38 5.53
C LEU A 32 5.62 -15.44 7.06
N CYS A 33 6.77 -15.44 7.73
CA CYS A 33 6.81 -15.38 9.19
C CYS A 33 6.13 -14.11 9.73
N ILE A 34 6.38 -12.96 9.11
CA ILE A 34 5.73 -11.70 9.52
C ILE A 34 4.22 -11.78 9.34
N ILE A 35 3.76 -12.23 8.18
CA ILE A 35 2.33 -12.40 7.90
C ILE A 35 1.65 -13.31 8.93
N LEU A 36 2.34 -14.35 9.37
CA LEU A 36 1.82 -15.32 10.33
C LEU A 36 1.87 -14.79 11.77
N PHE A 37 3.00 -14.25 12.20
CA PHE A 37 3.26 -13.90 13.61
C PHE A 37 2.86 -12.47 13.98
N ALA A 38 2.98 -11.50 13.08
CA ALA A 38 2.65 -10.12 13.38
C ALA A 38 1.17 -9.92 13.79
N PRO A 39 0.18 -10.54 13.13
CA PRO A 39 -1.21 -10.45 13.56
C PRO A 39 -1.45 -11.05 14.94
N VAL A 40 -0.82 -12.19 15.24
CA VAL A 40 -0.99 -12.89 16.52
C VAL A 40 -0.41 -12.05 17.66
N LEU A 41 0.78 -11.48 17.44
CA LEU A 41 1.46 -10.66 18.44
C LEU A 41 0.73 -9.34 18.70
N LEU A 42 0.29 -8.66 17.63
CA LEU A 42 -0.32 -7.34 17.70
C LEU A 42 -1.81 -7.40 18.08
N ASN A 43 -2.46 -8.54 17.89
CA ASN A 43 -3.83 -8.76 18.39
C ASN A 43 -3.90 -8.68 19.93
N LYS A 44 -2.83 -9.07 20.63
CA LYS A 44 -2.69 -8.88 22.08
C LYS A 44 -2.67 -7.39 22.49
N LEU A 45 -2.18 -6.54 21.62
CA LEU A 45 -2.08 -5.08 21.82
C LEU A 45 -3.33 -4.33 21.35
N LYS A 46 -4.41 -5.05 20.91
CA LYS A 46 -5.63 -4.47 20.34
C LYS A 46 -5.38 -3.55 19.12
N ILE A 47 -4.28 -3.74 18.43
CA ILE A 47 -3.95 -2.99 17.21
C ILE A 47 -4.63 -3.68 16.02
N PRO A 48 -5.32 -2.94 15.14
CA PRO A 48 -5.90 -3.50 13.93
C PRO A 48 -4.83 -4.21 13.08
N HIS A 49 -5.15 -5.39 12.58
CA HIS A 49 -4.24 -6.27 11.84
C HIS A 49 -3.46 -5.56 10.72
N LEU A 50 -4.12 -4.70 9.94
CA LEU A 50 -3.50 -3.94 8.85
C LEU A 50 -2.43 -2.96 9.35
N ILE A 51 -2.73 -2.22 10.41
CA ILE A 51 -1.77 -1.28 11.02
C ILE A 51 -0.55 -2.05 11.54
N GLY A 52 -0.80 -3.22 12.14
CA GLY A 52 0.26 -4.08 12.62
C GLY A 52 1.21 -4.56 11.54
N MET A 53 0.68 -4.93 10.38
CA MET A 53 1.47 -5.34 9.22
C MET A 53 2.31 -4.19 8.65
N ILE A 54 1.73 -2.98 8.59
CA ILE A 54 2.45 -1.77 8.14
C ILE A 54 3.59 -1.44 9.11
N LEU A 55 3.33 -1.45 10.43
CA LEU A 55 4.35 -1.20 11.43
C LEU A 55 5.48 -2.24 11.38
N ALA A 56 5.15 -3.53 11.22
CA ALA A 56 6.13 -4.58 11.03
C ALA A 56 7.01 -4.33 9.79
N GLY A 57 6.39 -3.93 8.67
CA GLY A 57 7.10 -3.57 7.44
C GLY A 57 8.05 -2.38 7.62
N ILE A 58 7.63 -1.33 8.35
CA ILE A 58 8.47 -0.17 8.66
C ILE A 58 9.68 -0.58 9.51
N LEU A 59 9.48 -1.43 10.52
CA LEU A 59 10.55 -1.86 11.42
C LEU A 59 11.62 -2.70 10.70
N ILE A 60 11.21 -3.55 9.75
CA ILE A 60 12.09 -4.50 9.09
C ILE A 60 12.69 -3.94 7.80
N GLY A 61 12.05 -2.92 7.24
CA GLY A 61 12.47 -2.25 6.02
C GLY A 61 13.73 -1.41 6.16
N GLU A 62 14.14 -0.85 5.04
CA GLU A 62 15.37 -0.06 4.81
C GLU A 62 15.51 1.14 5.76
N HIS A 63 14.38 1.74 6.19
CA HIS A 63 14.37 2.88 7.11
C HIS A 63 14.21 2.48 8.60
N GLY A 64 14.11 1.18 8.89
CA GLY A 64 14.04 0.63 10.24
C GLY A 64 15.33 -0.10 10.62
N PHE A 65 15.25 -1.40 10.82
CA PHE A 65 16.41 -2.23 11.18
C PHE A 65 17.24 -2.69 9.98
N ASP A 66 16.83 -2.34 8.76
CA ASP A 66 17.48 -2.70 7.49
C ASP A 66 17.76 -4.23 7.38
N ILE A 67 16.76 -5.01 7.76
CA ILE A 67 16.86 -6.48 7.72
C ILE A 67 16.55 -7.00 6.32
N LEU A 68 15.65 -6.34 5.59
CA LEU A 68 15.16 -6.71 4.27
C LEU A 68 15.54 -5.66 3.23
N ALA A 69 16.34 -6.06 2.25
CA ALA A 69 16.54 -5.26 1.06
C ALA A 69 15.26 -5.29 0.20
N ARG A 70 14.90 -4.14 -0.34
CA ARG A 70 13.80 -4.03 -1.32
C ARG A 70 14.29 -4.56 -2.65
N ASP A 71 14.06 -5.84 -2.90
CA ASP A 71 14.39 -6.50 -4.16
C ASP A 71 13.16 -6.56 -5.09
N SER A 72 13.42 -6.75 -6.38
CA SER A 72 12.40 -6.94 -7.43
C SER A 72 11.42 -8.07 -7.11
N SER A 73 11.87 -9.10 -6.41
CA SER A 73 11.02 -10.20 -5.93
C SER A 73 9.99 -9.73 -4.90
N PHE A 74 10.40 -8.86 -3.97
CA PHE A 74 9.50 -8.30 -2.96
C PHE A 74 8.44 -7.39 -3.60
N GLU A 75 8.84 -6.58 -4.57
CA GLU A 75 7.94 -5.72 -5.33
C GLU A 75 6.92 -6.53 -6.14
N LEU A 76 7.35 -7.62 -6.77
CA LEU A 76 6.48 -8.55 -7.48
C LEU A 76 5.40 -9.15 -6.56
N PHE A 77 5.78 -9.60 -5.37
CA PHE A 77 4.82 -10.14 -4.38
C PHE A 77 3.79 -9.10 -3.95
N GLY A 78 4.22 -7.85 -3.75
CA GLY A 78 3.32 -6.75 -3.43
C GLY A 78 2.32 -6.48 -4.55
N GLN A 79 2.78 -6.44 -5.80
CA GLN A 79 1.93 -6.25 -6.98
C GLN A 79 0.94 -7.41 -7.17
N VAL A 80 1.40 -8.64 -7.06
CA VAL A 80 0.52 -9.83 -7.14
C VAL A 80 -0.54 -9.79 -6.04
N GLY A 81 -0.17 -9.43 -4.81
CA GLY A 81 -1.11 -9.29 -3.71
C GLY A 81 -2.17 -8.21 -3.99
N LEU A 82 -1.76 -7.07 -4.55
CA LEU A 82 -2.67 -5.99 -4.94
C LEU A 82 -3.66 -6.46 -6.01
N TYR A 83 -3.17 -7.08 -7.09
CA TYR A 83 -4.03 -7.59 -8.16
C TYR A 83 -4.98 -8.69 -7.66
N TYR A 84 -4.52 -9.53 -6.74
CA TYR A 84 -5.36 -10.56 -6.13
C TYR A 84 -6.50 -9.96 -5.30
N ILE A 85 -6.24 -8.93 -4.51
CA ILE A 85 -7.29 -8.23 -3.75
C ILE A 85 -8.28 -7.56 -4.71
N MET A 86 -7.82 -6.92 -5.79
CA MET A 86 -8.68 -6.30 -6.79
C MET A 86 -9.56 -7.35 -7.50
N PHE A 87 -8.98 -8.51 -7.83
CA PHE A 87 -9.72 -9.61 -8.45
C PHE A 87 -10.79 -10.16 -7.52
N LEU A 88 -10.47 -10.42 -6.25
CA LEU A 88 -11.45 -10.87 -5.26
C LEU A 88 -12.58 -9.85 -5.07
N ALA A 89 -12.25 -8.58 -4.98
CA ALA A 89 -13.23 -7.50 -4.86
C ALA A 89 -14.17 -7.46 -6.08
N GLY A 90 -13.65 -7.68 -7.28
CA GLY A 90 -14.44 -7.78 -8.50
C GLY A 90 -15.38 -9.00 -8.51
N LEU A 91 -14.90 -10.16 -8.02
CA LEU A 91 -15.72 -11.37 -7.94
C LEU A 91 -16.86 -11.28 -6.91
N GLU A 92 -16.60 -10.61 -5.78
CA GLU A 92 -17.61 -10.45 -4.72
C GLU A 92 -18.65 -9.37 -5.04
N MET A 93 -18.39 -8.54 -6.05
CA MET A 93 -19.31 -7.49 -6.47
C MET A 93 -20.60 -8.10 -7.04
N ASN A 94 -21.76 -7.65 -6.54
CA ASN A 94 -23.04 -8.11 -7.03
C ASN A 94 -23.31 -7.50 -8.41
N MET A 95 -23.13 -8.31 -9.46
CA MET A 95 -23.30 -7.88 -10.85
C MET A 95 -24.77 -7.60 -11.22
N GLU A 96 -25.74 -8.19 -10.52
CA GLU A 96 -27.17 -7.93 -10.76
C GLU A 96 -27.56 -6.50 -10.40
N ASP A 97 -26.98 -5.94 -9.35
CA ASP A 97 -27.21 -4.57 -8.91
C ASP A 97 -26.36 -3.53 -9.66
N PHE A 98 -25.38 -3.96 -10.44
CA PHE A 98 -24.41 -3.07 -11.10
C PHE A 98 -25.06 -2.00 -11.99
N PRO A 99 -26.07 -2.30 -12.85
CA PRO A 99 -26.72 -1.28 -13.66
C PRO A 99 -27.39 -0.17 -12.83
N ALA A 100 -27.91 -0.51 -11.66
CA ALA A 100 -28.58 0.42 -10.76
C ALA A 100 -27.61 1.31 -9.97
N ILE A 101 -26.36 0.84 -9.74
CA ILE A 101 -25.37 1.54 -8.92
C ILE A 101 -24.28 2.24 -9.74
N ARG A 102 -24.14 1.92 -11.04
CA ARG A 102 -23.07 2.45 -11.90
C ARG A 102 -22.99 3.98 -11.91
N GLY A 103 -24.12 4.66 -12.00
CA GLY A 103 -24.15 6.12 -11.99
C GLY A 103 -23.62 6.70 -10.67
N LYS A 104 -24.00 6.09 -9.55
CA LYS A 104 -23.50 6.49 -8.22
C LYS A 104 -22.02 6.20 -8.05
N ALA A 105 -21.53 5.07 -8.55
CA ALA A 105 -20.13 4.71 -8.53
C ALA A 105 -19.27 5.67 -9.35
N ILE A 106 -19.74 6.09 -10.53
CA ILE A 106 -19.05 7.06 -11.39
C ILE A 106 -18.98 8.43 -10.70
N VAL A 107 -20.11 8.95 -10.23
CA VAL A 107 -20.15 10.25 -9.55
C VAL A 107 -19.27 10.23 -8.29
N PHE A 108 -19.39 9.18 -7.49
CA PHE A 108 -18.57 9.02 -6.28
C PHE A 108 -17.09 8.90 -6.62
N GLY A 109 -16.72 8.12 -7.65
CA GLY A 109 -15.34 7.97 -8.10
C GLY A 109 -14.72 9.28 -8.60
N ILE A 110 -15.46 10.04 -9.41
CA ILE A 110 -15.02 11.35 -9.90
C ILE A 110 -14.83 12.34 -8.75
N LEU A 111 -15.78 12.42 -7.81
CA LEU A 111 -15.64 13.30 -6.64
C LEU A 111 -14.50 12.85 -5.73
N ALA A 112 -14.37 11.54 -5.48
CA ALA A 112 -13.29 10.95 -4.68
C ALA A 112 -11.90 11.15 -5.32
N PHE A 113 -11.84 11.38 -6.63
CA PHE A 113 -10.61 11.73 -7.34
C PHE A 113 -10.34 13.25 -7.31
N ILE A 114 -11.32 14.06 -7.68
CA ILE A 114 -11.13 15.52 -7.84
C ILE A 114 -10.86 16.20 -6.50
N ILE A 115 -11.61 15.85 -5.44
CA ILE A 115 -11.48 16.53 -4.15
C ILE A 115 -10.08 16.37 -3.56
N PRO A 116 -9.53 15.15 -3.42
CA PRO A 116 -8.16 14.97 -2.90
C PRO A 116 -7.09 15.57 -3.81
N ILE A 117 -7.24 15.53 -5.14
CA ILE A 117 -6.28 16.14 -6.06
C ILE A 117 -6.24 17.66 -5.86
N VAL A 118 -7.39 18.31 -5.83
CA VAL A 118 -7.45 19.77 -5.67
C VAL A 118 -6.88 20.18 -4.31
N LEU A 119 -7.33 19.56 -3.22
CA LEU A 119 -6.84 19.85 -1.89
C LEU A 119 -5.36 19.51 -1.73
N GLY A 120 -4.93 18.37 -2.26
CA GLY A 120 -3.54 17.93 -2.24
C GLY A 120 -2.64 18.86 -3.06
N PHE A 121 -3.07 19.29 -4.24
CA PHE A 121 -2.32 20.22 -5.09
C PHE A 121 -2.09 21.56 -4.38
N PHE A 122 -3.14 22.17 -3.86
CA PHE A 122 -3.01 23.43 -3.13
C PHE A 122 -2.17 23.28 -1.85
N SER A 123 -2.36 22.19 -1.10
CA SER A 123 -1.57 21.89 0.09
C SER A 123 -0.07 21.74 -0.25
N ASN A 124 0.24 21.02 -1.33
CA ASN A 124 1.63 20.80 -1.75
C ASN A 124 2.33 22.09 -2.21
N ILE A 125 1.61 22.98 -2.92
CA ILE A 125 2.18 24.25 -3.35
C ILE A 125 2.29 25.25 -2.19
N LEU A 126 1.24 25.40 -1.38
CA LEU A 126 1.18 26.45 -0.36
C LEU A 126 1.96 26.10 0.91
N ILE A 127 1.88 24.84 1.36
CA ILE A 127 2.47 24.39 2.63
C ILE A 127 3.86 23.79 2.39
N LEU A 128 3.97 22.86 1.45
CA LEU A 128 5.21 22.13 1.19
C LEU A 128 6.13 22.84 0.18
N LYS A 129 5.62 23.84 -0.53
CA LYS A 129 6.36 24.64 -1.53
C LYS A 129 7.02 23.79 -2.62
N TYR A 130 6.41 22.70 -3.01
CA TYR A 130 6.88 21.85 -4.10
C TYR A 130 6.61 22.49 -5.46
N GLY A 131 7.42 22.12 -6.46
CA GLY A 131 7.16 22.49 -7.85
C GLY A 131 5.82 21.95 -8.36
N ILE A 132 5.27 22.57 -9.41
CA ILE A 132 3.93 22.25 -9.94
C ILE A 132 3.81 20.75 -10.28
N VAL A 133 4.80 20.19 -10.94
CA VAL A 133 4.79 18.79 -11.39
C VAL A 133 4.83 17.82 -10.21
N SER A 134 5.71 18.04 -9.26
CA SER A 134 5.79 17.24 -8.03
C SER A 134 4.50 17.34 -7.22
N SER A 135 3.86 18.52 -7.22
CA SER A 135 2.58 18.73 -6.54
C SER A 135 1.44 17.96 -7.20
N ILE A 136 1.40 17.88 -8.52
CA ILE A 136 0.40 17.09 -9.25
C ILE A 136 0.60 15.59 -9.01
N LEU A 137 1.84 15.10 -9.10
CA LEU A 137 2.16 13.69 -8.84
C LEU A 137 1.77 13.29 -7.41
N LEU A 138 2.14 14.08 -6.43
CA LEU A 138 1.82 13.79 -5.03
C LEU A 138 0.31 13.87 -4.78
N ALA A 139 -0.38 14.85 -5.36
CA ALA A 139 -1.83 14.97 -5.26
C ALA A 139 -2.56 13.79 -5.91
N SER A 140 -2.06 13.26 -7.03
CA SER A 140 -2.64 12.08 -7.66
C SER A 140 -2.51 10.83 -6.77
N MET A 141 -1.42 10.71 -6.00
CA MET A 141 -1.26 9.64 -5.02
C MET A 141 -2.30 9.73 -3.88
N TYR A 142 -2.67 10.94 -3.46
CA TYR A 142 -3.70 11.11 -2.43
C TYR A 142 -5.10 10.72 -2.92
N ALA A 143 -5.34 10.80 -4.22
CA ALA A 143 -6.61 10.43 -4.82
C ALA A 143 -6.78 8.91 -5.02
N SER A 144 -5.68 8.16 -5.03
CA SER A 144 -5.69 6.71 -5.13
C SER A 144 -5.70 6.09 -3.74
N HIS A 145 -6.89 5.92 -3.17
CA HIS A 145 -7.05 5.17 -1.93
C HIS A 145 -7.57 3.80 -2.26
N THR A 146 -6.66 2.97 -2.52
CA THR A 146 -6.86 1.58 -2.79
C THR A 146 -7.68 0.86 -1.72
N LEU A 147 -8.19 -0.26 -2.09
CA LEU A 147 -8.99 -1.24 -1.36
C LEU A 147 -8.38 -1.71 -0.01
N ILE A 148 -7.63 -0.84 0.70
CA ILE A 148 -7.07 -1.14 2.02
C ILE A 148 -8.16 -1.54 3.02
N SER A 149 -9.34 -0.91 2.90
CA SER A 149 -10.49 -1.21 3.76
C SER A 149 -11.22 -2.50 3.36
N TYR A 150 -10.97 -3.04 2.16
CA TYR A 150 -11.70 -4.19 1.64
C TYR A 150 -11.54 -5.47 2.49
N PRO A 151 -10.34 -5.85 2.94
CA PRO A 151 -10.17 -7.00 3.85
C PRO A 151 -10.93 -6.84 5.18
N ILE A 152 -11.11 -5.60 5.64
CA ILE A 152 -11.87 -5.31 6.86
C ILE A 152 -13.36 -5.56 6.61
N VAL A 153 -13.87 -5.05 5.50
CA VAL A 153 -15.28 -5.19 5.08
C VAL A 153 -15.64 -6.67 4.86
N THR A 154 -14.75 -7.43 4.22
CA THR A 154 -14.93 -8.88 4.00
C THR A 154 -14.95 -9.64 5.31
N ARG A 155 -14.08 -9.28 6.26
CA ARG A 155 -14.05 -9.90 7.59
C ARG A 155 -15.34 -9.69 8.38
N TYR A 156 -16.05 -8.57 8.18
CA TYR A 156 -17.35 -8.29 8.78
C TYR A 156 -18.52 -8.89 7.99
N GLY A 157 -18.27 -9.56 6.86
CA GLY A 157 -19.28 -10.21 6.05
C GLY A 157 -20.23 -9.26 5.31
N VAL A 158 -19.83 -7.98 5.15
CA VAL A 158 -20.65 -6.94 4.50
C VAL A 158 -20.15 -6.57 3.10
N SER A 159 -19.29 -7.39 2.51
CA SER A 159 -18.70 -7.17 1.17
C SER A 159 -19.74 -7.03 0.06
N ARG A 160 -20.88 -7.72 0.17
CA ARG A 160 -22.00 -7.66 -0.78
C ARG A 160 -22.94 -6.46 -0.57
N HIS A 161 -22.66 -5.62 0.41
CA HIS A 161 -23.52 -4.46 0.64
C HIS A 161 -23.38 -3.44 -0.49
N ARG A 162 -24.51 -2.83 -0.89
CA ARG A 162 -24.58 -1.87 -2.01
C ARG A 162 -23.56 -0.73 -1.93
N CYS A 163 -23.31 -0.21 -0.74
CA CYS A 163 -22.33 0.85 -0.51
C CYS A 163 -20.90 0.37 -0.80
N VAL A 164 -20.58 -0.89 -0.48
CA VAL A 164 -19.27 -1.47 -0.75
C VAL A 164 -19.05 -1.68 -2.24
N SER A 165 -20.07 -2.18 -2.95
CA SER A 165 -20.01 -2.31 -4.42
C SER A 165 -19.81 -0.95 -5.12
N ILE A 166 -20.47 0.12 -4.64
CA ILE A 166 -20.26 1.49 -5.14
C ILE A 166 -18.82 1.94 -4.87
N ALA A 167 -18.28 1.72 -3.67
CA ALA A 167 -16.93 2.11 -3.30
C ALA A 167 -15.87 1.35 -4.13
N VAL A 168 -16.04 0.04 -4.33
CA VAL A 168 -15.14 -0.78 -5.16
C VAL A 168 -15.17 -0.30 -6.63
N GLY A 169 -16.34 -0.07 -7.19
CA GLY A 169 -16.48 0.46 -8.55
C GLY A 169 -15.86 1.86 -8.69
N ALA A 170 -16.02 2.71 -7.68
CA ALA A 170 -15.41 4.05 -7.64
C ALA A 170 -13.88 3.97 -7.57
N THR A 171 -13.33 3.03 -6.79
CA THR A 171 -11.87 2.84 -6.68
C THR A 171 -11.26 2.46 -8.03
N ALA A 172 -11.89 1.60 -8.81
CA ALA A 172 -11.43 1.27 -10.16
C ALA A 172 -11.34 2.52 -11.06
N ILE A 173 -12.25 3.47 -10.90
CA ILE A 173 -12.24 4.74 -11.64
C ILE A 173 -11.10 5.64 -11.14
N THR A 174 -10.95 5.81 -9.82
CA THR A 174 -9.89 6.66 -9.24
C THR A 174 -8.51 6.13 -9.60
N ASP A 175 -8.28 4.82 -9.55
CA ASP A 175 -7.01 4.21 -9.90
C ASP A 175 -6.68 4.40 -11.39
N SER A 176 -7.68 4.20 -12.28
CA SER A 176 -7.51 4.44 -13.72
C SER A 176 -7.15 5.90 -14.01
N LEU A 177 -7.83 6.85 -13.38
CA LEU A 177 -7.56 8.29 -13.54
C LEU A 177 -6.18 8.66 -12.97
N THR A 178 -5.78 8.09 -11.84
CA THR A 178 -4.45 8.31 -11.24
C THR A 178 -3.35 7.81 -12.17
N LEU A 179 -3.50 6.61 -12.75
CA LEU A 179 -2.56 6.07 -13.73
C LEU A 179 -2.49 6.93 -14.99
N LEU A 180 -3.62 7.49 -15.44
CA LEU A 180 -3.64 8.41 -16.57
C LEU A 180 -2.85 9.69 -16.27
N VAL A 181 -3.05 10.30 -15.10
CA VAL A 181 -2.28 11.48 -14.67
C VAL A 181 -0.80 11.15 -14.60
N LEU A 182 -0.45 10.01 -14.01
CA LEU A 182 0.94 9.55 -13.92
C LEU A 182 1.58 9.35 -15.31
N ALA A 183 0.84 8.75 -16.25
CA ALA A 183 1.31 8.54 -17.62
C ALA A 183 1.56 9.87 -18.34
N ILE A 184 0.62 10.83 -18.23
CA ILE A 184 0.75 12.16 -18.87
C ILE A 184 1.95 12.90 -18.28
N VAL A 185 2.06 12.99 -16.96
CA VAL A 185 3.14 13.71 -16.30
C VAL A 185 4.48 13.03 -16.53
N GLY A 186 4.52 11.69 -16.50
CA GLY A 186 5.72 10.91 -16.78
C GLY A 186 6.20 11.06 -18.24
N SER A 187 5.29 11.19 -19.20
CA SER A 187 5.65 11.44 -20.59
C SER A 187 6.25 12.83 -20.79
N MET A 188 5.72 13.84 -20.11
CA MET A 188 6.26 15.22 -20.17
C MET A 188 7.71 15.28 -19.67
N TYR A 189 8.04 14.54 -18.60
CA TYR A 189 9.40 14.49 -18.06
C TYR A 189 10.40 13.77 -18.97
N ARG A 190 9.95 12.77 -19.73
CA ARG A 190 10.82 12.04 -20.66
C ARG A 190 11.15 12.82 -21.93
N THR A 191 10.34 13.80 -22.27
CA THR A 191 10.52 14.61 -23.50
C THR A 191 11.49 15.77 -23.25
N ASP A 192 11.68 16.18 -21.98
CA ASP A 192 12.58 17.27 -21.57
C ASP A 192 14.00 16.79 -21.19
N SER A 193 14.29 15.48 -21.28
CA SER A 193 15.62 14.85 -21.06
C SER A 193 16.24 14.42 -22.34
#